data_bd079c500b68d7ebddf115e99f641f42
#
_entry.id   bd079c500b68d7ebddf115e99f641f42
#
_cell.length_a   1.000
_cell.length_b   1.000
_cell.length_c   1.000
_cell.angle_alpha   90.00
_cell.angle_beta   90.00
_cell.angle_gamma   90.00
#
_symmetry.space_group_name_H-M   'P 1'
#
loop_
_entity.id
_entity.type
_entity.pdbx_description
1 polymer ?
#
loop_
_entity_poly.entity_id
_entity_poly.type
_entity_poly.pdbx_seq_one_letter_code
_entity_poly.pdbx_strand_id
1 'polypeptide(L)'
;PTGGGVGLIGIYKALQELQALGWVTGKLPRLIAVQASGCAPIVKAWQEGARVSEFWERSHTHAFGINVPKALGDFLVLDALYATGGRAIAVSETAIRWEQTRAAQLEGTFVCPEGAAVLAAARELSTLGEIGTHERVVALNTGAGIKYPDSQSFQVDVLGKESAIPVLGETTASGDSHERT
;
A
#
# COMPACT_ATOMS: atom_id res chain seq x y z
N PRO A 1 -4.80 -0.22 -3.60
CA PRO A 1 -5.28 0.09 -2.25
C PRO A 1 -6.81 0.06 -2.24
N THR A 2 -7.42 -0.42 -1.15
CA THR A 2 -8.87 -0.66 -1.11
C THR A 2 -9.47 -0.08 0.17
N GLY A 3 -10.07 1.10 0.06
CA GLY A 3 -10.93 1.69 1.08
C GLY A 3 -12.40 1.38 0.77
N GLY A 4 -13.10 2.31 0.12
CA GLY A 4 -14.49 2.13 -0.33
C GLY A 4 -14.68 1.14 -1.48
N GLY A 5 -13.60 0.68 -2.13
CA GLY A 5 -13.62 -0.33 -3.19
C GLY A 5 -13.87 0.21 -4.61
N VAL A 6 -14.17 1.50 -4.77
CA VAL A 6 -14.58 2.09 -6.06
C VAL A 6 -13.57 1.83 -7.18
N GLY A 7 -12.27 1.97 -6.90
CA GLY A 7 -11.22 1.71 -7.89
C GLY A 7 -11.18 0.26 -8.36
N LEU A 8 -11.23 -0.69 -7.43
CA LEU A 8 -11.22 -2.12 -7.75
C LEU A 8 -12.48 -2.54 -8.52
N ILE A 9 -13.65 -2.07 -8.08
CA ILE A 9 -14.93 -2.32 -8.76
C ILE A 9 -14.89 -1.77 -10.18
N GLY A 10 -14.41 -0.52 -10.35
CA GLY A 10 -14.30 0.12 -11.67
C GLY A 10 -13.36 -0.61 -12.62
N ILE A 11 -12.20 -1.06 -12.11
CA ILE A 11 -11.24 -1.88 -12.89
C ILE A 11 -11.89 -3.21 -13.30
N TYR A 12 -12.56 -3.90 -12.39
CA TYR A 12 -13.21 -5.16 -12.71
C TYR A 12 -14.31 -4.99 -13.76
N LYS A 13 -15.16 -3.98 -13.59
CA LYS A 13 -16.21 -3.63 -14.57
C LYS A 13 -15.60 -3.32 -15.94
N ALA A 14 -14.56 -2.49 -16.00
CA ALA A 14 -13.90 -2.16 -17.26
C ALA A 14 -13.31 -3.41 -17.95
N LEU A 15 -12.70 -4.31 -17.19
CA LEU A 15 -12.17 -5.57 -17.75
C LEU A 15 -13.28 -6.46 -18.34
N GLN A 16 -14.44 -6.54 -17.68
CA GLN A 16 -15.60 -7.26 -18.19
C GLN A 16 -16.14 -6.63 -19.50
N GLU A 17 -16.24 -5.31 -19.54
CA GLU A 17 -16.68 -4.59 -20.74
C GLU A 17 -15.71 -4.78 -21.91
N LEU A 18 -14.39 -4.69 -21.65
CA LEU A 18 -13.37 -4.93 -22.67
C LEU A 18 -13.40 -6.37 -23.22
N GLN A 19 -13.69 -7.37 -22.36
CA GLN A 19 -13.92 -8.73 -22.82
C GLN A 19 -15.18 -8.86 -23.68
N ALA A 20 -16.28 -8.24 -23.24
CA ALA A 20 -17.54 -8.26 -24.00
C ALA A 20 -17.40 -7.61 -25.38
N LEU A 21 -16.57 -6.57 -25.49
CA LEU A 21 -16.23 -5.91 -26.76
C LEU A 21 -15.20 -6.69 -27.60
N GLY A 22 -14.65 -7.79 -27.09
CA GLY A 22 -13.61 -8.57 -27.78
C GLY A 22 -12.23 -7.90 -27.82
N TRP A 23 -12.02 -6.81 -27.08
CA TRP A 23 -10.73 -6.09 -27.03
C TRP A 23 -9.70 -6.81 -26.15
N VAL A 24 -10.18 -7.53 -25.16
CA VAL A 24 -9.36 -8.37 -24.28
C VAL A 24 -9.86 -9.80 -24.38
N THR A 25 -8.94 -10.74 -24.59
CA THR A 25 -9.25 -12.17 -24.67
C THR A 25 -8.45 -12.93 -23.62
N GLY A 26 -8.96 -14.08 -23.20
CA GLY A 26 -8.30 -14.94 -22.24
C GLY A 26 -8.70 -14.65 -20.78
N LYS A 27 -7.86 -15.12 -19.85
CA LYS A 27 -8.10 -15.01 -18.41
C LYS A 27 -7.84 -13.59 -17.93
N LEU A 28 -8.76 -13.02 -17.16
CA LEU A 28 -8.56 -11.73 -16.50
C LEU A 28 -7.44 -11.81 -15.46
N PRO A 29 -6.75 -10.68 -15.19
CA PRO A 29 -5.77 -10.62 -14.12
C PRO A 29 -6.43 -10.87 -12.76
N ARG A 30 -5.69 -11.48 -11.85
CA ARG A 30 -6.09 -11.60 -10.45
C ARG A 30 -6.12 -10.20 -9.82
N LEU A 31 -7.22 -9.84 -9.20
CA LEU A 31 -7.36 -8.57 -8.50
C LEU A 31 -6.96 -8.76 -7.03
N ILE A 32 -6.14 -7.86 -6.51
CA ILE A 32 -5.68 -7.91 -5.12
C ILE A 32 -6.20 -6.67 -4.39
N ALA A 33 -7.04 -6.89 -3.38
CA ALA A 33 -7.49 -5.83 -2.49
C ALA A 33 -6.49 -5.67 -1.34
N VAL A 34 -5.92 -4.48 -1.18
CA VAL A 34 -4.95 -4.20 -0.12
C VAL A 34 -5.55 -3.25 0.90
N GLN A 35 -5.53 -3.63 2.17
CA GLN A 35 -5.95 -2.81 3.30
C GLN A 35 -4.84 -2.71 4.35
N ALA A 36 -4.95 -1.75 5.26
CA ALA A 36 -4.08 -1.67 6.44
C ALA A 36 -4.62 -2.58 7.55
N SER A 37 -3.75 -3.22 8.32
CA SER A 37 -4.15 -4.14 9.40
C SER A 37 -5.02 -3.50 10.47
N GLY A 38 -4.91 -2.17 10.66
CA GLY A 38 -5.76 -1.42 11.58
C GLY A 38 -7.17 -1.12 11.04
N CYS A 39 -7.45 -1.40 9.75
CA CYS A 39 -8.77 -1.26 9.14
C CYS A 39 -8.89 -2.20 7.92
N ALA A 40 -9.29 -3.45 8.15
CA ALA A 40 -9.25 -4.50 7.14
C ALA A 40 -10.56 -5.32 7.02
N PRO A 41 -11.74 -4.67 6.92
CA PRO A 41 -13.03 -5.38 6.88
C PRO A 41 -13.18 -6.30 5.66
N ILE A 42 -12.67 -5.88 4.49
CA ILE A 42 -12.71 -6.70 3.27
C ILE A 42 -11.81 -7.93 3.40
N VAL A 43 -10.64 -7.76 4.02
CA VAL A 43 -9.71 -8.88 4.25
C VAL A 43 -10.33 -9.92 5.17
N LYS A 44 -10.93 -9.48 6.29
CA LYS A 44 -11.65 -10.37 7.21
C LYS A 44 -12.74 -11.15 6.48
N ALA A 45 -13.61 -10.45 5.76
CA ALA A 45 -14.70 -11.09 5.02
C ALA A 45 -14.20 -12.08 3.96
N TRP A 46 -13.13 -11.73 3.23
CA TRP A 46 -12.54 -12.62 2.24
C TRP A 46 -11.96 -13.89 2.88
N GLN A 47 -11.28 -13.78 4.02
CA GLN A 47 -10.72 -14.93 4.76
C GLN A 47 -11.81 -15.87 5.29
N GLU A 48 -12.96 -15.33 5.65
CA GLU A 48 -14.12 -16.07 6.11
C GLU A 48 -14.97 -16.63 4.95
N GLY A 49 -14.65 -16.34 3.70
CA GLY A 49 -15.46 -16.71 2.54
C GLY A 49 -16.79 -15.96 2.45
N ALA A 50 -16.95 -14.86 3.20
CA ALA A 50 -18.17 -14.08 3.25
C ALA A 50 -18.39 -13.27 1.97
N ARG A 51 -19.64 -12.87 1.73
CA ARG A 51 -20.04 -12.04 0.56
C ARG A 51 -20.21 -10.57 0.89
N VAL A 52 -20.23 -10.23 2.17
CA VAL A 52 -20.29 -8.86 2.70
C VAL A 52 -19.38 -8.76 3.89
N SER A 53 -18.78 -7.58 4.10
CA SER A 53 -17.95 -7.34 5.27
C SER A 53 -18.78 -6.91 6.47
N GLU A 54 -18.22 -7.06 7.66
CA GLU A 54 -18.77 -6.45 8.88
C GLU A 54 -18.13 -5.09 9.11
N PHE A 55 -18.75 -4.28 9.98
CA PHE A 55 -18.17 -3.01 10.40
C PHE A 55 -16.89 -3.25 11.22
N TRP A 56 -15.82 -2.51 10.90
CA TRP A 56 -14.55 -2.61 11.60
C TRP A 56 -14.47 -1.62 12.75
N GLU A 57 -14.50 -2.14 13.95
CA GLU A 57 -14.42 -1.34 15.17
C GLU A 57 -13.01 -0.74 15.37
N ARG A 58 -12.95 0.48 15.90
CA ARG A 58 -11.70 1.17 16.27
C ARG A 58 -10.68 1.23 15.14
N SER A 59 -11.15 1.52 13.93
CA SER A 59 -10.28 1.63 12.76
C SER A 59 -9.23 2.73 12.93
N HIS A 60 -7.99 2.41 12.57
CA HIS A 60 -6.90 3.38 12.54
C HIS A 60 -5.85 2.97 11.52
N THR A 61 -5.33 3.91 10.77
CA THR A 61 -4.17 3.76 9.89
C THR A 61 -3.67 5.13 9.45
N HIS A 62 -2.37 5.24 9.19
CA HIS A 62 -1.79 6.43 8.56
C HIS A 62 -2.14 6.52 7.07
N ALA A 63 -2.48 5.40 6.44
CA ALA A 63 -2.99 5.37 5.07
C ALA A 63 -4.48 5.78 5.07
N PHE A 64 -4.73 7.05 5.28
CA PHE A 64 -6.06 7.63 5.50
C PHE A 64 -7.06 7.24 4.40
N GLY A 65 -6.64 7.21 3.13
CA GLY A 65 -7.50 6.88 1.99
C GLY A 65 -8.03 5.45 1.99
N ILE A 66 -7.45 4.54 2.79
CA ILE A 66 -7.96 3.17 2.97
C ILE A 66 -8.51 2.91 4.38
N ASN A 67 -8.67 3.95 5.21
CA ASN A 67 -9.31 3.86 6.51
C ASN A 67 -10.83 3.91 6.36
N VAL A 68 -11.44 2.86 5.85
CA VAL A 68 -12.88 2.75 5.60
C VAL A 68 -13.46 1.56 6.36
N PRO A 69 -14.04 1.77 7.56
CA PRO A 69 -14.55 0.70 8.42
C PRO A 69 -15.66 -0.16 7.81
N LYS A 70 -16.42 0.42 6.87
CA LYS A 70 -17.47 -0.28 6.13
C LYS A 70 -17.62 0.36 4.75
N ALA A 71 -17.26 -0.37 3.72
CA ALA A 71 -17.47 0.04 2.34
C ALA A 71 -18.90 -0.25 1.90
N LEU A 72 -19.55 0.70 1.22
CA LEU A 72 -20.91 0.49 0.69
C LEU A 72 -20.94 -0.56 -0.41
N GLY A 73 -19.86 -0.70 -1.18
CA GLY A 73 -19.74 -1.65 -2.28
C GLY A 73 -18.90 -2.89 -1.92
N ASP A 74 -18.79 -3.28 -0.66
CA ASP A 74 -17.95 -4.38 -0.21
C ASP A 74 -18.28 -5.71 -0.91
N PHE A 75 -19.56 -6.00 -1.13
CA PHE A 75 -20.02 -7.18 -1.85
C PHE A 75 -19.51 -7.21 -3.30
N LEU A 76 -19.45 -6.08 -4.00
CA LEU A 76 -18.90 -5.98 -5.36
C LEU A 76 -17.37 -6.20 -5.36
N VAL A 77 -16.67 -5.71 -4.35
CA VAL A 77 -15.23 -5.98 -4.18
C VAL A 77 -14.99 -7.48 -3.98
N LEU A 78 -15.73 -8.11 -3.06
CA LEU A 78 -15.59 -9.54 -2.77
C LEU A 78 -15.94 -10.39 -3.99
N ASP A 79 -17.01 -10.06 -4.71
CA ASP A 79 -17.39 -10.76 -5.94
C ASP A 79 -16.29 -10.64 -7.01
N ALA A 80 -15.68 -9.47 -7.19
CA ALA A 80 -14.58 -9.27 -8.12
C ALA A 80 -13.35 -10.11 -7.75
N LEU A 81 -13.01 -10.19 -6.45
CA LEU A 81 -11.92 -11.03 -5.96
C LEU A 81 -12.19 -12.51 -6.23
N TYR A 82 -13.36 -13.01 -5.88
CA TYR A 82 -13.72 -14.41 -6.12
C TYR A 82 -13.76 -14.76 -7.61
N ALA A 83 -14.34 -13.89 -8.44
CA ALA A 83 -14.46 -14.13 -9.87
C ALA A 83 -13.11 -14.13 -10.60
N THR A 84 -12.13 -13.38 -10.12
CA THR A 84 -10.79 -13.30 -10.74
C THR A 84 -9.78 -14.28 -10.14
N GLY A 85 -10.17 -15.07 -9.14
CA GLY A 85 -9.23 -15.85 -8.33
C GLY A 85 -8.22 -14.94 -7.60
N GLY A 86 -8.67 -13.73 -7.27
CA GLY A 86 -7.91 -12.73 -6.57
C GLY A 86 -7.87 -12.94 -5.06
N ARG A 87 -7.40 -11.93 -4.36
CA ARG A 87 -7.13 -12.02 -2.92
C ARG A 87 -7.36 -10.68 -2.22
N ALA A 88 -7.66 -10.74 -0.94
CA ALA A 88 -7.53 -9.61 -0.04
C ALA A 88 -6.36 -9.83 0.93
N ILE A 89 -5.60 -8.78 1.22
CA ILE A 89 -4.44 -8.81 2.12
C ILE A 89 -4.38 -7.53 2.96
N ALA A 90 -4.04 -7.69 4.25
CA ALA A 90 -3.84 -6.58 5.17
C ALA A 90 -2.35 -6.45 5.50
N VAL A 91 -1.81 -5.25 5.39
CA VAL A 91 -0.40 -4.94 5.68
C VAL A 91 -0.27 -4.09 6.93
N SER A 92 0.83 -4.25 7.66
CA SER A 92 1.07 -3.50 8.89
C SER A 92 1.49 -2.06 8.61
N GLU A 93 1.26 -1.17 9.58
CA GLU A 93 1.72 0.23 9.54
C GLU A 93 3.25 0.33 9.38
N THR A 94 3.98 -0.58 10.02
CA THR A 94 5.44 -0.65 9.90
C THR A 94 5.85 -0.99 8.46
N ALA A 95 5.20 -1.96 7.83
CA ALA A 95 5.47 -2.33 6.45
C ALA A 95 5.15 -1.17 5.48
N ILE A 96 4.04 -0.46 5.70
CA ILE A 96 3.66 0.72 4.91
C ILE A 96 4.76 1.79 4.98
N ARG A 97 5.19 2.17 6.19
CA ARG A 97 6.24 3.19 6.39
C ARG A 97 7.57 2.77 5.77
N TRP A 98 7.93 1.51 5.94
CA TRP A 98 9.17 0.97 5.40
C TRP A 98 9.18 1.00 3.86
N GLU A 99 8.10 0.58 3.20
CA GLU A 99 8.00 0.63 1.74
C GLU A 99 7.92 2.06 1.19
N GLN A 100 7.33 2.99 1.91
CA GLN A 100 7.31 4.40 1.53
C GLN A 100 8.73 4.97 1.50
N THR A 101 9.53 4.72 2.54
CA THR A 101 10.93 5.10 2.61
C THR A 101 11.75 4.42 1.51
N ARG A 102 11.54 3.12 1.33
CA ARG A 102 12.27 2.33 0.35
C ARG A 102 11.99 2.76 -1.09
N ALA A 103 10.73 3.04 -1.42
CA ALA A 103 10.37 3.56 -2.75
C ALA A 103 11.07 4.90 -3.03
N ALA A 104 11.14 5.79 -2.05
CA ALA A 104 11.85 7.05 -2.19
C ALA A 104 13.35 6.85 -2.39
N GLN A 105 13.98 5.93 -1.68
CA GLN A 105 15.41 5.65 -1.77
C GLN A 105 15.82 4.97 -3.08
N LEU A 106 15.01 4.01 -3.55
CA LEU A 106 15.38 3.19 -4.72
C LEU A 106 14.90 3.78 -6.03
N GLU A 107 13.72 4.41 -6.02
CA GLU A 107 13.03 4.87 -7.24
C GLU A 107 12.96 6.40 -7.34
N GLY A 108 13.45 7.13 -6.32
CA GLY A 108 13.29 8.58 -6.25
C GLY A 108 11.83 9.05 -6.20
N THR A 109 10.91 8.16 -5.82
CA THR A 109 9.46 8.43 -5.84
C THR A 109 8.89 8.41 -4.43
N PHE A 110 8.36 9.54 -3.97
CA PHE A 110 7.68 9.62 -2.70
C PHE A 110 6.19 9.29 -2.88
N VAL A 111 5.87 8.01 -2.75
CA VAL A 111 4.50 7.48 -2.88
C VAL A 111 3.65 7.81 -1.65
N CYS A 112 2.32 7.88 -1.82
CA CYS A 112 1.42 8.01 -0.67
C CYS A 112 1.42 6.71 0.19
N PRO A 113 0.97 6.77 1.47
CA PRO A 113 0.88 5.58 2.31
C PRO A 113 0.05 4.45 1.70
N GLU A 114 -1.01 4.76 0.97
CA GLU A 114 -1.84 3.79 0.26
C GLU A 114 -1.06 3.09 -0.87
N GLY A 115 -0.23 3.83 -1.61
CA GLY A 115 0.68 3.27 -2.61
C GLY A 115 1.73 2.38 -1.98
N ALA A 116 2.32 2.82 -0.86
CA ALA A 116 3.27 2.03 -0.08
C ALA A 116 2.64 0.74 0.47
N ALA A 117 1.37 0.78 0.89
CA ALA A 117 0.64 -0.42 1.29
C ALA A 117 0.55 -1.46 0.16
N VAL A 118 0.37 -1.01 -1.08
CA VAL A 118 0.37 -1.91 -2.26
C VAL A 118 1.74 -2.53 -2.50
N LEU A 119 2.81 -1.76 -2.35
CA LEU A 119 4.19 -2.28 -2.46
C LEU A 119 4.49 -3.31 -1.36
N ALA A 120 4.06 -3.04 -0.12
CA ALA A 120 4.19 -3.97 1.00
C ALA A 120 3.44 -5.29 0.72
N ALA A 121 2.21 -5.20 0.23
CA ALA A 121 1.43 -6.37 -0.15
C ALA A 121 2.09 -7.18 -1.28
N ALA A 122 2.60 -6.52 -2.32
CA ALA A 122 3.30 -7.18 -3.43
C ALA A 122 4.55 -7.92 -2.94
N ARG A 123 5.32 -7.32 -2.04
CA ARG A 123 6.49 -7.97 -1.42
C ARG A 123 6.09 -9.18 -0.58
N GLU A 124 5.08 -9.05 0.27
CA GLU A 124 4.61 -10.14 1.11
C GLU A 124 4.12 -11.32 0.27
N LEU A 125 3.29 -11.06 -0.75
CA LEU A 125 2.79 -12.09 -1.67
C LEU A 125 3.91 -12.74 -2.48
N SER A 126 4.94 -12.00 -2.87
CA SER A 126 6.12 -12.55 -3.51
C SER A 126 6.92 -13.46 -2.56
N THR A 127 7.09 -13.05 -1.31
CA THR A 127 7.79 -13.85 -0.28
C THR A 127 7.03 -15.14 0.03
N LEU A 128 5.70 -15.11 0.00
CA LEU A 128 4.84 -16.28 0.16
C LEU A 128 4.79 -17.18 -1.07
N GLY A 129 5.45 -16.80 -2.17
CA GLY A 129 5.42 -17.54 -3.44
C GLY A 129 4.10 -17.44 -4.19
N GLU A 130 3.20 -16.54 -3.81
CA GLU A 130 1.91 -16.32 -4.45
C GLU A 130 1.99 -15.44 -5.70
N ILE A 131 3.09 -14.70 -5.84
CA ILE A 131 3.47 -14.00 -7.07
C ILE A 131 4.69 -14.73 -7.63
N GLY A 132 4.51 -15.35 -8.78
CA GLY A 132 5.59 -16.05 -9.48
C GLY A 132 6.59 -15.10 -10.12
N THR A 133 7.83 -15.55 -10.31
CA THR A 133 8.94 -14.74 -10.87
C THR A 133 8.68 -14.22 -12.28
N HIS A 134 7.77 -14.82 -13.03
CA HIS A 134 7.40 -14.41 -14.39
C HIS A 134 6.07 -13.67 -14.47
N GLU A 135 5.37 -13.48 -13.35
CA GLU A 135 4.14 -12.72 -13.32
C GLU A 135 4.42 -11.21 -13.40
N ARG A 136 3.60 -10.54 -14.19
CA ARG A 136 3.59 -9.07 -14.23
C ARG A 136 2.62 -8.54 -13.19
N VAL A 137 3.10 -7.65 -12.34
CA VAL A 137 2.31 -7.00 -11.28
C VAL A 137 2.12 -5.54 -11.64
N VAL A 138 0.88 -5.07 -11.59
CA VAL A 138 0.55 -3.65 -11.67
C VAL A 138 0.21 -3.15 -10.27
N ALA A 139 1.07 -2.32 -9.71
CA ALA A 139 0.87 -1.69 -8.42
C ALA A 139 0.24 -0.31 -8.62
N LEU A 140 -0.95 -0.10 -8.05
CA LEU A 140 -1.67 1.17 -8.19
C LEU A 140 -1.22 2.15 -7.10
N ASN A 141 -0.43 3.16 -7.47
CA ASN A 141 -0.14 4.29 -6.60
C ASN A 141 -1.14 5.42 -6.86
N THR A 142 -2.00 5.71 -5.89
CA THR A 142 -3.13 6.63 -6.04
C THR A 142 -2.82 8.07 -5.63
N GLY A 143 -1.61 8.34 -5.15
CA GLY A 143 -1.22 9.68 -4.76
C GLY A 143 0.27 9.84 -4.48
N ALA A 144 0.68 11.09 -4.30
CA ALA A 144 2.03 11.45 -3.89
C ALA A 144 2.12 11.61 -2.37
N GLY A 145 3.24 11.21 -1.79
CA GLY A 145 3.52 11.30 -0.35
C GLY A 145 3.53 12.74 0.18
N ILE A 146 3.76 13.72 -0.67
CA ILE A 146 3.72 15.14 -0.29
C ILE A 146 2.36 15.58 0.28
N LYS A 147 1.29 14.84 0.02
CA LYS A 147 -0.03 15.06 0.62
C LYS A 147 -0.12 14.59 2.07
N TYR A 148 0.89 13.88 2.54
CA TYR A 148 0.99 13.26 3.86
C TYR A 148 2.31 13.68 4.53
N PRO A 149 2.49 14.99 4.88
CA PRO A 149 3.77 15.50 5.36
C PRO A 149 4.27 14.79 6.61
N ASP A 150 3.36 14.32 7.48
CA ASP A 150 3.69 13.65 8.72
C ASP A 150 3.89 12.13 8.57
N SER A 151 3.77 11.58 7.34
CA SER A 151 3.92 10.14 7.10
C SER A 151 5.37 9.66 7.24
N GLN A 152 6.33 10.56 7.08
CA GLN A 152 7.77 10.35 7.26
C GLN A 152 8.37 11.50 8.04
N SER A 153 9.31 11.20 8.94
CA SER A 153 10.12 12.19 9.62
C SER A 153 11.57 12.04 9.17
N PHE A 154 12.14 13.14 8.70
CA PHE A 154 13.55 13.20 8.35
C PHE A 154 14.24 14.12 9.36
N GLN A 155 15.26 13.60 10.04
CA GLN A 155 16.18 14.45 10.79
C GLN A 155 17.30 14.86 9.86
N VAL A 156 17.49 16.14 9.69
CA VAL A 156 18.62 16.70 8.95
C VAL A 156 19.41 17.57 9.92
N ASP A 157 20.73 17.41 9.90
CA ASP A 157 21.60 18.25 10.70
C ASP A 157 21.53 19.69 10.19
N VAL A 158 21.49 20.63 11.14
CA VAL A 158 21.55 22.05 10.80
C VAL A 158 22.99 22.39 10.42
N LEU A 159 23.20 22.68 9.15
CA LEU A 159 24.49 23.13 8.68
C LEU A 159 24.74 24.59 9.12
N GLY A 160 25.79 24.83 9.88
CA GLY A 160 26.20 26.18 10.23
C GLY A 160 26.60 26.99 8.99
N LYS A 161 26.40 28.31 9.01
CA LYS A 161 26.63 29.19 7.85
C LYS A 161 28.06 29.10 7.29
N GLU A 162 29.03 28.82 8.14
CA GLU A 162 30.47 28.70 7.79
C GLU A 162 30.95 27.24 7.78
N SER A 163 30.05 26.26 7.93
CA SER A 163 30.40 24.87 7.96
C SER A 163 30.64 24.33 6.54
N ALA A 164 31.61 23.44 6.39
CA ALA A 164 31.80 22.71 5.15
C ALA A 164 30.61 21.81 4.85
N ILE A 165 30.23 21.68 3.58
CA ILE A 165 29.18 20.76 3.16
C ILE A 165 29.65 19.33 3.42
N PRO A 166 28.90 18.48 4.16
CA PRO A 166 29.28 17.09 4.41
C PRO A 166 29.42 16.31 3.11
N VAL A 167 30.44 15.47 3.01
CA VAL A 167 30.59 14.56 1.88
C VAL A 167 29.60 13.41 2.05
N LEU A 168 28.80 13.14 1.04
CA LEU A 168 27.85 12.02 1.05
C LEU A 168 28.61 10.70 1.20
N GLY A 169 28.33 9.97 2.28
CA GLY A 169 28.95 8.67 2.59
C GLY A 169 29.86 8.65 3.82
N GLU A 170 30.22 9.79 4.39
CA GLU A 170 30.90 9.83 5.68
C GLU A 170 29.86 9.96 6.81
N THR A 171 29.54 8.85 7.45
CA THR A 171 28.86 8.87 8.75
C THR A 171 29.82 9.48 9.78
N THR A 172 29.68 10.76 10.10
CA THR A 172 30.30 11.31 11.30
C THR A 172 29.67 10.61 12.49
N ALA A 173 30.39 9.69 13.11
CA ALA A 173 30.07 9.21 14.45
C ALA A 173 30.12 10.42 15.36
N SER A 174 28.97 11.00 15.69
CA SER A 174 28.87 12.00 16.72
C SER A 174 29.14 11.33 18.06
N GLY A 175 30.37 11.58 18.57
CA GLY A 175 30.76 11.14 19.88
C GLY A 175 29.83 11.76 20.93
N ASP A 176 29.24 10.89 21.71
CA ASP A 176 28.66 11.21 23.01
C ASP A 176 29.76 11.82 23.89
N SER A 177 29.63 13.10 24.16
CA SER A 177 30.29 13.72 25.28
C SER A 177 29.27 14.53 26.07
N HIS A 178 28.44 13.84 26.84
CA HIS A 178 27.84 14.41 28.02
C HIS A 178 28.88 14.34 29.14
N GLU A 179 29.67 15.38 29.28
CA GLU A 179 30.31 15.68 30.55
C GLU A 179 29.43 16.65 31.33
N ARG A 180 29.14 16.21 32.54
CA ARG A 180 28.44 16.95 33.60
C ARG A 180 29.30 18.11 34.12
N THR A 181 28.70 19.25 34.36
CA THR A 181 28.88 20.09 35.56
C THR A 181 27.59 20.85 35.79
#